data_d1b10003bab171bc8e6f3901fec57ec3
#
_entry.id   d1b10003bab171bc8e6f3901fec57ec3
#
_cell.length_a   1.000
_cell.length_b   1.000
_cell.length_c   1.000
_cell.angle_alpha   90.00
_cell.angle_beta   90.00
_cell.angle_gamma   90.00
#
_symmetry.space_group_name_H-M   'P 1'
#
loop_
_entity.id
_entity.type
_entity.pdbx_description
1 polymer ?
#
loop_
_entity_poly.entity_id
_entity_poly.type
_entity_poly.pdbx_seq_one_letter_code
_entity_poly.pdbx_strand_id
1 'polypeptide(L)'
;SNNFDEAQGWISRLRNSIAAKPGDHSRALASLDELSANINAQKAQVAQGVDVTVVVNSSLLPLVKEDDVLFVAIRDVNGGPPFAAKRLPISVIKQGEANISLSDLDAMMPERTLASAREQKTQLAVIARISHSGNAVAESGDLSGNPVVISSDQNQVNVEINQQVP
;
A
#
# COMPACT_ATOMS: atom_id res chain seq x y z
N SER A 1 -10.68 3.83 -4.15
CA SER A 1 -10.87 4.83 -5.22
C SER A 1 -12.05 5.77 -4.95
N ASN A 2 -13.13 5.27 -4.39
CA ASN A 2 -14.33 6.08 -4.13
C ASN A 2 -14.09 7.31 -3.23
N ASN A 3 -13.21 7.22 -2.24
CA ASN A 3 -12.94 8.31 -1.31
C ASN A 3 -12.35 9.57 -1.97
N PHE A 4 -11.50 9.39 -2.99
CA PHE A 4 -10.91 10.54 -3.71
C PHE A 4 -11.94 11.25 -4.61
N ASP A 5 -12.81 10.49 -5.27
CA ASP A 5 -13.84 11.02 -6.14
C ASP A 5 -14.94 11.74 -5.33
N GLU A 6 -15.28 11.21 -4.16
CA GLU A 6 -16.16 11.88 -3.20
C GLU A 6 -15.55 13.18 -2.68
N ALA A 7 -14.28 13.19 -2.32
CA ALA A 7 -13.57 14.40 -1.87
C ALA A 7 -13.54 15.48 -2.95
N GLN A 8 -13.28 15.12 -4.20
CA GLN A 8 -13.35 16.04 -5.34
C GLN A 8 -14.79 16.58 -5.56
N GLY A 9 -15.78 15.74 -5.41
CA GLY A 9 -17.18 16.15 -5.47
C GLY A 9 -17.55 17.21 -4.42
N TRP A 10 -17.09 17.03 -3.18
CA TRP A 10 -17.28 17.99 -2.11
C TRP A 10 -16.56 19.32 -2.38
N ILE A 11 -15.32 19.31 -2.86
CA ILE A 11 -14.57 20.52 -3.23
C ILE A 11 -15.30 21.28 -4.33
N SER A 12 -15.81 20.60 -5.35
CA SER A 12 -16.55 21.23 -6.44
C SER A 12 -17.85 21.90 -5.94
N ARG A 13 -18.58 21.24 -5.04
CA ARG A 13 -19.78 21.81 -4.42
C ARG A 13 -19.48 23.03 -3.56
N LEU A 14 -18.41 22.98 -2.75
CA LEU A 14 -17.96 24.09 -1.93
C LEU A 14 -17.52 25.27 -2.80
N ARG A 15 -16.77 25.02 -3.87
CA ARG A 15 -16.36 26.04 -4.82
C ARG A 15 -17.57 26.76 -5.43
N ASN A 16 -18.55 26.02 -5.93
CA ASN A 16 -19.77 26.60 -6.50
C ASN A 16 -20.58 27.37 -5.46
N SER A 17 -20.66 26.89 -4.24
CA SER A 17 -21.36 27.56 -3.14
C SER A 17 -20.68 28.87 -2.74
N ILE A 18 -19.35 28.92 -2.72
CA ILE A 18 -18.57 30.12 -2.41
C ILE A 18 -18.66 31.13 -3.55
N ALA A 19 -18.54 30.69 -4.80
CA ALA A 19 -18.62 31.54 -5.98
C ALA A 19 -19.99 32.21 -6.15
N ALA A 20 -21.06 31.58 -5.64
CA ALA A 20 -22.43 32.13 -5.69
C ALA A 20 -22.69 33.23 -4.65
N LYS A 21 -21.81 33.41 -3.65
CA LYS A 21 -21.96 34.44 -2.61
C LYS A 21 -21.32 35.75 -3.01
N PRO A 22 -21.93 36.93 -2.70
CA PRO A 22 -21.28 38.20 -2.92
C PRO A 22 -20.11 38.43 -1.96
N GLY A 23 -18.96 38.84 -2.46
CA GLY A 23 -17.76 39.15 -1.67
C GLY A 23 -16.48 38.64 -2.30
N ASP A 24 -15.35 39.00 -1.72
CA ASP A 24 -14.02 38.52 -2.13
C ASP A 24 -13.73 37.16 -1.44
N HIS A 25 -13.76 36.09 -2.23
CA HIS A 25 -13.52 34.72 -1.77
C HIS A 25 -12.23 34.12 -2.36
N SER A 26 -11.33 34.97 -2.87
CA SER A 26 -10.12 34.53 -3.56
C SER A 26 -9.24 33.59 -2.71
N ARG A 27 -9.11 33.87 -1.41
CA ARG A 27 -8.36 32.97 -0.48
C ARG A 27 -9.02 31.61 -0.29
N ALA A 28 -10.34 31.58 -0.15
CA ALA A 28 -11.07 30.32 0.00
C ALA A 28 -10.99 29.47 -1.27
N LEU A 29 -11.11 30.10 -2.43
CA LEU A 29 -10.96 29.41 -3.72
C LEU A 29 -9.54 28.91 -3.94
N ALA A 30 -8.50 29.69 -3.58
CA ALA A 30 -7.10 29.26 -3.64
C ALA A 30 -6.84 28.04 -2.74
N SER A 31 -7.37 28.02 -1.51
CA SER A 31 -7.25 26.87 -0.61
C SER A 31 -7.93 25.61 -1.14
N LEU A 32 -9.08 25.75 -1.80
CA LEU A 32 -9.77 24.63 -2.45
C LEU A 32 -8.98 24.11 -3.65
N ASP A 33 -8.31 24.99 -4.41
CA ASP A 33 -7.44 24.59 -5.52
C ASP A 33 -6.22 23.80 -5.04
N GLU A 34 -5.57 24.25 -3.96
CA GLU A 34 -4.47 23.51 -3.33
C GLU A 34 -4.91 22.13 -2.82
N LEU A 35 -6.06 22.06 -2.14
CA LEU A 35 -6.60 20.79 -1.66
C LEU A 35 -6.93 19.84 -2.82
N SER A 36 -7.51 20.34 -3.88
CA SER A 36 -7.81 19.57 -5.09
C SER A 36 -6.53 19.04 -5.75
N ALA A 37 -5.49 19.86 -5.84
CA ALA A 37 -4.19 19.45 -6.38
C ALA A 37 -3.54 18.35 -5.52
N ASN A 38 -3.59 18.48 -4.20
CA ASN A 38 -3.08 17.47 -3.28
C ASN A 38 -3.81 16.14 -3.40
N ILE A 39 -5.14 16.16 -3.50
CA ILE A 39 -5.95 14.95 -3.69
C ILE A 39 -5.61 14.28 -5.03
N ASN A 40 -5.46 15.04 -6.10
CA ASN A 40 -5.08 14.50 -7.40
C ASN A 40 -3.66 13.90 -7.39
N ALA A 41 -2.72 14.53 -6.70
CA ALA A 41 -1.38 13.98 -6.54
C ALA A 41 -1.38 12.65 -5.77
N GLN A 42 -2.13 12.57 -4.68
CA GLN A 42 -2.29 11.33 -3.91
C GLN A 42 -2.99 10.24 -4.73
N LYS A 43 -4.04 10.60 -5.48
CA LYS A 43 -4.74 9.66 -6.37
C LYS A 43 -3.80 9.09 -7.43
N ALA A 44 -2.94 9.91 -8.02
CA ALA A 44 -1.94 9.47 -8.98
C ALA A 44 -0.90 8.51 -8.36
N GLN A 45 -0.45 8.78 -7.13
CA GLN A 45 0.45 7.90 -6.40
C GLN A 45 -0.18 6.53 -6.09
N VAL A 46 -1.44 6.51 -5.67
CA VAL A 46 -2.19 5.27 -5.43
C VAL A 46 -2.41 4.49 -6.73
N ALA A 47 -2.72 5.18 -7.83
CA ALA A 47 -2.91 4.56 -9.14
C ALA A 47 -1.63 3.89 -9.69
N GLN A 48 -0.45 4.30 -9.22
CA GLN A 48 0.84 3.70 -9.56
C GLN A 48 1.27 2.61 -8.56
N GLY A 49 0.41 2.25 -7.63
CA GLY A 49 0.66 1.22 -6.63
C GLY A 49 0.73 -0.20 -7.21
N VAL A 50 1.03 -1.14 -6.33
CA VAL A 50 1.01 -2.58 -6.61
C VAL A 50 -0.04 -3.22 -5.72
N ASP A 51 -0.97 -3.93 -6.33
CA ASP A 51 -1.97 -4.73 -5.63
C ASP A 51 -1.40 -6.12 -5.36
N VAL A 52 -1.23 -6.43 -4.09
CA VAL A 52 -0.70 -7.70 -3.62
C VAL A 52 -1.84 -8.55 -3.09
N THR A 53 -2.08 -9.68 -3.71
CA THR A 53 -2.96 -10.71 -3.18
C THR A 53 -2.12 -11.68 -2.36
N VAL A 54 -2.34 -11.70 -1.05
CA VAL A 54 -1.67 -12.62 -0.13
C VAL A 54 -2.58 -13.81 0.12
N VAL A 55 -2.10 -15.00 -0.16
CA VAL A 55 -2.83 -16.25 0.08
C VAL A 55 -2.07 -17.06 1.14
N VAL A 56 -2.77 -17.46 2.18
CA VAL A 56 -2.20 -18.34 3.22
C VAL A 56 -2.55 -19.78 2.88
N ASN A 57 -1.53 -20.63 2.81
CA ASN A 57 -1.75 -22.06 2.58
C ASN A 57 -2.66 -22.67 3.66
N SER A 58 -3.60 -23.49 3.25
CA SER A 58 -4.58 -24.09 4.14
C SER A 58 -3.97 -24.90 5.31
N SER A 59 -2.78 -25.45 5.12
CA SER A 59 -2.04 -26.17 6.16
C SER A 59 -1.49 -25.24 7.27
N LEU A 60 -1.31 -23.95 6.96
CA LEU A 60 -0.79 -22.94 7.89
C LEU A 60 -1.90 -22.13 8.57
N LEU A 61 -3.11 -22.11 8.03
CA LEU A 61 -4.25 -21.39 8.61
C LEU A 61 -4.48 -21.69 10.10
N PRO A 62 -4.38 -22.95 10.59
CA PRO A 62 -4.53 -23.25 12.01
C PRO A 62 -3.44 -22.67 12.92
N LEU A 63 -2.30 -22.25 12.34
CA LEU A 63 -1.19 -21.63 13.07
C LEU A 63 -1.36 -20.13 13.21
N VAL A 64 -2.25 -19.52 12.43
CA VAL A 64 -2.54 -18.09 12.46
C VAL A 64 -3.34 -17.74 13.71
N LYS A 65 -2.89 -16.75 14.46
CA LYS A 65 -3.53 -16.27 15.70
C LYS A 65 -4.19 -14.90 15.49
N GLU A 66 -5.15 -14.57 16.31
CA GLU A 66 -5.90 -13.31 16.23
C GLU A 66 -5.03 -12.07 16.46
N ASP A 67 -3.96 -12.21 17.24
CA ASP A 67 -3.03 -11.12 17.56
C ASP A 67 -1.86 -11.00 16.57
N ASP A 68 -1.82 -11.88 15.56
CA ASP A 68 -0.76 -11.86 14.55
C ASP A 68 -0.81 -10.60 13.68
N VAL A 69 0.33 -10.29 13.11
CA VAL A 69 0.52 -9.12 12.24
C VAL A 69 1.00 -9.56 10.86
N LEU A 70 0.30 -9.12 9.84
CA LEU A 70 0.72 -9.32 8.46
C LEU A 70 1.65 -8.19 8.03
N PHE A 71 2.83 -8.54 7.56
CA PHE A 71 3.78 -7.64 6.91
C PHE A 71 3.82 -7.93 5.41
N VAL A 72 3.65 -6.90 4.61
CA VAL A 72 3.83 -6.97 3.16
C VAL A 72 4.80 -5.88 2.75
N ALA A 73 5.82 -6.23 1.99
CA ALA A 73 6.84 -5.29 1.54
C ALA A 73 7.25 -5.55 0.10
N ILE A 74 7.62 -4.48 -0.57
CA ILE A 74 8.20 -4.49 -1.92
C ILE A 74 9.62 -3.94 -1.81
N ARG A 75 10.60 -4.72 -2.23
CA ARG A 75 12.02 -4.35 -2.17
C ARG A 75 12.74 -4.69 -3.47
N ASP A 76 13.96 -4.21 -3.60
CA ASP A 76 14.86 -4.62 -4.68
C ASP A 76 15.22 -6.12 -4.55
N VAL A 77 15.25 -6.85 -5.67
CA VAL A 77 15.70 -8.26 -5.68
C VAL A 77 17.12 -8.44 -5.18
N ASN A 78 17.96 -7.40 -5.33
CA ASN A 78 19.34 -7.39 -4.86
C ASN A 78 19.46 -7.09 -3.36
N GLY A 79 18.36 -6.82 -2.68
CA GLY A 79 18.32 -6.49 -1.25
C GLY A 79 18.22 -4.98 -0.97
N GLY A 80 18.40 -4.63 0.29
CA GLY A 80 18.30 -3.25 0.76
C GLY A 80 16.94 -2.91 1.37
N PRO A 81 16.75 -1.65 1.77
CA PRO A 81 15.50 -1.18 2.34
C PRO A 81 14.33 -1.32 1.38
N PRO A 82 13.11 -1.57 1.85
CA PRO A 82 11.95 -1.67 0.98
C PRO A 82 11.59 -0.33 0.33
N PHE A 83 11.03 -0.39 -0.87
CA PHE A 83 10.42 0.76 -1.56
C PHE A 83 9.08 1.12 -0.94
N ALA A 84 8.31 0.12 -0.53
CA ALA A 84 7.06 0.28 0.18
C ALA A 84 6.85 -0.90 1.13
N ALA A 85 6.29 -0.64 2.30
CA ALA A 85 5.96 -1.67 3.27
C ALA A 85 4.70 -1.30 4.05
N LYS A 86 3.92 -2.31 4.39
CA LYS A 86 2.70 -2.15 5.17
C LYS A 86 2.63 -3.19 6.28
N ARG A 87 2.24 -2.71 7.46
CA ARG A 87 1.94 -3.54 8.63
C ARG A 87 0.43 -3.53 8.85
N LEU A 88 -0.18 -4.68 8.88
CA LEU A 88 -1.62 -4.84 8.93
C LEU A 88 -2.02 -5.84 10.03
N PRO A 89 -3.17 -5.65 10.70
CA PRO A 89 -3.68 -6.66 11.60
C PRO A 89 -4.06 -7.91 10.81
N ILE A 90 -3.97 -9.07 11.43
CA ILE A 90 -4.30 -10.35 10.78
C ILE A 90 -5.75 -10.42 10.30
N SER A 91 -6.62 -9.63 10.89
CA SER A 91 -8.05 -9.55 10.52
C SER A 91 -8.32 -9.14 9.06
N VAL A 92 -7.29 -8.61 8.37
CA VAL A 92 -7.39 -8.32 6.92
C VAL A 92 -7.43 -9.59 6.08
N ILE A 93 -6.89 -10.71 6.60
CA ILE A 93 -6.97 -12.02 5.96
C ILE A 93 -8.36 -12.60 6.23
N LYS A 94 -9.13 -12.76 5.17
CA LYS A 94 -10.45 -13.37 5.20
C LYS A 94 -10.43 -14.65 4.39
N GLN A 95 -10.82 -15.75 5.01
CA GLN A 95 -10.85 -17.08 4.36
C GLN A 95 -9.49 -17.50 3.75
N GLY A 96 -8.39 -17.04 4.36
CA GLY A 96 -7.03 -17.36 3.91
C GLY A 96 -6.48 -16.44 2.82
N GLU A 97 -7.19 -15.37 2.48
CA GLU A 97 -6.77 -14.40 1.44
C GLU A 97 -6.88 -12.96 1.93
N ALA A 98 -5.97 -12.12 1.49
CA ALA A 98 -6.01 -10.68 1.70
C ALA A 98 -5.55 -9.92 0.46
N ASN A 99 -6.24 -8.84 0.11
CA ASN A 99 -5.85 -7.93 -0.96
C ASN A 99 -5.30 -6.63 -0.34
N ILE A 100 -4.06 -6.32 -0.66
CA ILE A 100 -3.31 -5.21 -0.06
C ILE A 100 -2.71 -4.37 -1.18
N SER A 101 -3.07 -3.09 -1.23
CA SER A 101 -2.43 -2.13 -2.12
C SER A 101 -1.25 -1.47 -1.44
N LEU A 102 -0.10 -1.49 -2.10
CA LEU A 102 1.11 -0.76 -1.73
C LEU A 102 1.38 0.33 -2.76
N SER A 103 1.67 1.52 -2.30
CA SER A 103 1.93 2.70 -3.15
C SER A 103 3.09 3.53 -2.59
N ASP A 104 3.41 4.62 -3.26
CA ASP A 104 4.42 5.56 -2.76
C ASP A 104 4.02 6.22 -1.43
N LEU A 105 2.74 6.18 -1.05
CA LEU A 105 2.27 6.60 0.28
C LEU A 105 2.76 5.66 1.39
N ASP A 106 3.14 4.45 1.07
CA ASP A 106 3.69 3.45 1.98
C ASP A 106 5.22 3.39 1.94
N ALA A 107 5.86 4.34 1.23
CA ALA A 107 7.31 4.44 1.14
C ALA A 107 7.90 4.78 2.51
N MET A 108 8.92 4.04 2.91
CA MET A 108 9.62 4.26 4.17
C MET A 108 10.70 5.34 4.06
N MET A 109 11.13 5.66 2.85
CA MET A 109 12.16 6.66 2.55
C MET A 109 11.71 7.54 1.39
N PRO A 110 11.89 8.87 1.47
CA PRO A 110 11.45 9.79 0.40
C PRO A 110 12.08 9.53 -0.96
N GLU A 111 13.30 8.99 -0.95
CA GLU A 111 14.10 8.74 -2.17
C GLU A 111 13.89 7.33 -2.74
N ARG A 112 13.26 6.43 -1.98
CA ARG A 112 13.01 5.05 -2.38
C ARG A 112 11.51 4.80 -2.50
N THR A 113 10.96 5.14 -3.64
CA THR A 113 9.54 5.00 -3.97
C THR A 113 9.35 3.97 -5.10
N LEU A 114 8.13 3.48 -5.27
CA LEU A 114 7.79 2.63 -6.41
C LEU A 114 7.96 3.40 -7.74
N ALA A 115 7.70 4.70 -7.74
CA ALA A 115 7.96 5.57 -8.89
C ALA A 115 9.45 5.58 -9.25
N SER A 116 10.35 5.74 -8.26
CA SER A 116 11.80 5.70 -8.50
C SER A 116 12.27 4.33 -9.01
N ALA A 117 11.69 3.25 -8.50
CA ALA A 117 11.99 1.90 -8.97
C ALA A 117 11.58 1.70 -10.44
N ARG A 118 10.45 2.27 -10.85
CA ARG A 118 9.99 2.24 -12.25
C ARG A 118 10.91 3.02 -13.19
N GLU A 119 11.32 4.22 -12.79
CA GLU A 119 12.26 5.04 -13.56
C GLU A 119 13.59 4.31 -13.79
N GLN A 120 14.08 3.61 -12.77
CA GLN A 120 15.33 2.84 -12.84
C GLN A 120 15.15 1.44 -13.43
N LYS A 121 13.94 1.04 -13.79
CA LYS A 121 13.59 -0.33 -14.27
C LYS A 121 14.10 -1.43 -13.34
N THR A 122 14.03 -1.16 -12.04
CA THR A 122 14.49 -2.08 -10.99
C THR A 122 13.59 -3.31 -10.92
N GLN A 123 14.17 -4.49 -10.85
CA GLN A 123 13.41 -5.69 -10.52
C GLN A 123 13.02 -5.68 -9.05
N LEU A 124 11.77 -5.93 -8.78
CA LEU A 124 11.19 -5.87 -7.45
C LEU A 124 10.90 -7.29 -6.93
N ALA A 125 11.06 -7.46 -5.62
CA ALA A 125 10.62 -8.66 -4.91
C ALA A 125 9.53 -8.29 -3.91
N VAL A 126 8.40 -8.95 -4.02
CA VAL A 126 7.28 -8.79 -3.09
C VAL A 126 7.34 -9.92 -2.08
N ILE A 127 7.28 -9.58 -0.81
CA ILE A 127 7.31 -10.53 0.31
C ILE A 127 6.11 -10.29 1.21
N ALA A 128 5.55 -11.39 1.71
CA ALA A 128 4.52 -11.37 2.74
C ALA A 128 4.93 -12.30 3.88
N ARG A 129 4.68 -11.86 5.11
CA ARG A 129 4.98 -12.61 6.32
C ARG A 129 3.95 -12.32 7.41
N ILE A 130 3.56 -13.35 8.13
CA ILE A 130 2.75 -13.23 9.34
C ILE A 130 3.67 -13.40 10.54
N SER A 131 3.74 -12.38 11.39
CA SER A 131 4.54 -12.39 12.60
C SER A 131 3.66 -12.60 13.82
N HIS A 132 4.05 -13.54 14.67
CA HIS A 132 3.40 -13.80 15.94
C HIS A 132 3.74 -12.79 17.03
N SER A 133 4.93 -12.18 16.94
CA SER A 133 5.38 -11.16 17.90
C SER A 133 5.06 -9.73 17.47
N GLY A 134 4.66 -9.53 16.20
CA GLY A 134 4.48 -8.21 15.60
C GLY A 134 5.79 -7.49 15.25
N ASN A 135 6.93 -8.17 15.32
CA ASN A 135 8.23 -7.63 14.93
C ASN A 135 8.42 -7.59 13.42
N ALA A 136 9.09 -6.56 12.94
CA ALA A 136 9.45 -6.44 11.52
C ALA A 136 10.56 -7.43 11.11
N VAL A 137 11.35 -7.89 12.06
CA VAL A 137 12.39 -8.92 11.84
C VAL A 137 11.74 -10.31 11.93
N ALA A 138 12.15 -11.20 11.03
CA ALA A 138 11.65 -12.59 11.05
C ALA A 138 12.12 -13.32 12.31
N GLU A 139 11.19 -13.99 12.95
CA GLU A 139 11.45 -14.81 14.13
C GLU A 139 11.04 -16.26 13.85
N SER A 140 11.67 -17.17 14.61
CA SER A 140 11.30 -18.59 14.54
C SER A 140 9.82 -18.79 14.88
N GLY A 141 9.11 -19.50 14.04
CA GLY A 141 7.68 -19.72 14.16
C GLY A 141 6.80 -18.83 13.30
N ASP A 142 7.32 -17.68 12.81
CA ASP A 142 6.60 -16.82 11.87
C ASP A 142 6.23 -17.59 10.58
N LEU A 143 5.17 -17.16 9.94
CA LEU A 143 4.74 -17.72 8.65
C LEU A 143 5.17 -16.81 7.52
N SER A 144 5.81 -17.35 6.49
CA SER A 144 6.31 -16.55 5.36
C SER A 144 6.03 -17.20 4.01
N GLY A 145 6.06 -16.37 2.97
CA GLY A 145 6.06 -16.81 1.58
C GLY A 145 7.41 -16.64 0.92
N ASN A 146 7.62 -17.33 -0.19
CA ASN A 146 8.75 -17.06 -1.06
C ASN A 146 8.63 -15.67 -1.68
N PRO A 147 9.72 -14.90 -1.78
CA PRO A 147 9.70 -13.65 -2.51
C PRO A 147 9.25 -13.87 -3.97
N VAL A 148 8.28 -13.08 -4.42
CA VAL A 148 7.81 -13.11 -5.80
C VAL A 148 8.45 -11.95 -6.56
N VAL A 149 9.23 -12.28 -7.58
CA VAL A 149 9.88 -11.27 -8.41
C VAL A 149 8.90 -10.72 -9.44
N ILE A 150 8.80 -9.40 -9.49
CA ILE A 150 7.99 -8.67 -10.45
C ILE A 150 8.84 -7.63 -11.18
N SER A 151 8.42 -7.26 -12.39
CA SER A 151 8.98 -6.09 -13.06
C SER A 151 8.43 -4.81 -12.44
N SER A 152 9.18 -3.71 -12.55
CA SER A 152 8.76 -2.41 -12.02
C SER A 152 7.45 -1.88 -12.61
N ASP A 153 7.07 -2.35 -13.79
CA ASP A 153 5.84 -1.94 -14.48
C ASP A 153 4.62 -2.80 -14.08
N GLN A 154 4.85 -3.90 -13.35
CA GLN A 154 3.79 -4.79 -12.91
C GLN A 154 3.07 -4.19 -11.71
N ASN A 155 1.74 -4.15 -11.76
CA ASN A 155 0.90 -3.56 -10.73
C ASN A 155 0.02 -4.57 -9.97
N GLN A 156 0.15 -5.85 -10.28
CA GLN A 156 -0.56 -6.92 -9.58
C GLN A 156 0.36 -8.11 -9.35
N VAL A 157 0.26 -8.72 -8.17
CA VAL A 157 1.08 -9.87 -7.79
C VAL A 157 0.36 -10.73 -6.76
N ASN A 158 0.52 -12.04 -6.88
CA ASN A 158 0.04 -13.00 -5.89
C ASN A 158 1.23 -13.55 -5.10
N VAL A 159 1.13 -13.52 -3.78
CA VAL A 159 2.14 -14.05 -2.85
C VAL A 159 1.49 -15.10 -1.98
N GLU A 160 2.01 -16.32 -2.00
CA GLU A 160 1.54 -17.40 -1.14
C GLU A 160 2.43 -17.53 0.10
N ILE A 161 1.80 -17.52 1.27
CA ILE A 161 2.45 -17.88 2.56
C ILE A 161 2.32 -19.38 2.74
N ASN A 162 3.42 -20.08 2.56
CA ASN A 162 3.46 -21.55 2.51
C ASN A 162 4.59 -22.17 3.35
N GLN A 163 5.29 -21.39 4.14
CA GLN A 163 6.42 -21.82 4.95
C GLN A 163 6.32 -21.25 6.37
N GLN A 164 6.88 -22.00 7.31
CA GLN A 164 7.15 -21.51 8.65
C GLN A 164 8.64 -21.22 8.78
N VAL A 165 8.97 -20.07 9.37
CA VAL A 165 10.36 -19.68 9.66
C VAL A 165 10.93 -20.63 10.72
N PRO A 166 12.06 -21.30 10.44
CA PRO A 166 12.67 -22.27 11.36
C PRO A 166 13.20 -21.65 12.65
#